data_3cc0733f2c5f5566323aca84d52f05c4
#
_entry.id   3cc0733f2c5f5566323aca84d52f05c4
#
_cell.length_a   1.000
_cell.length_b   1.000
_cell.length_c   1.000
_cell.angle_alpha   90.00
_cell.angle_beta   90.00
_cell.angle_gamma   90.00
#
_symmetry.space_group_name_H-M   'P 1'
#
loop_
_entity.id
_entity.type
_entity.pdbx_description
1 polymer ?
#
loop_
_entity_poly.entity_id
_entity_poly.type
_entity_poly.pdbx_seq_one_letter_code
_entity_poly.pdbx_strand_id
1 'polypeptide(L)'
;SSAASDVYKRQKEQSFVVSEDGFCVELRLSEETERLVESSRFAEKFADFVSGYTNYKIALKRIVKPSDIDFDERVKELEEKRDLNISAQLSLPSRKIKLESVKELIGRAIDTPPKYILDVRAGEELTIVCGKVHNPTTYRPREKDFVLCKFDLQDFSGEIPCVYFAKDENNLKKFLSVYDGDEIVVRGKTTVSNFTKCEQITAYQISRCKIAADEDGNSFVSRPPCAKYMVVEPEPYIEPNQIDLLAATNKPPEFFLNNTVVVFDFETTGLRVLEDKIIEIGAVKMIDGEIKESFSTLINPQKKIDARITDLTGISDEMVENAPTIQQVMGDFYKFCFGSVMVAHNLEFDYGFLRYFAKPSGYLFDNKKLDTLELSRQLFAKDRFRGEEPSKFTLDVLTKYFEIPLDNAHRSLCDAAATAHLLKKLLEKDPELI
;
A
#
# COMPACT_ATOMS: atom_id res chain seq x y z
N SER A 1 -15.55 -13.61 -8.38
CA SER A 1 -15.71 -13.63 -9.86
C SER A 1 -16.96 -14.40 -10.32
N SER A 2 -17.55 -15.30 -9.52
CA SER A 2 -18.79 -15.99 -9.93
C SER A 2 -20.04 -15.11 -9.74
N ALA A 3 -20.10 -14.32 -8.67
CA ALA A 3 -21.26 -13.47 -8.38
C ALA A 3 -21.47 -12.33 -9.40
N ALA A 4 -20.39 -11.71 -9.89
CA ALA A 4 -20.48 -10.69 -10.94
C ALA A 4 -20.92 -11.26 -12.29
N SER A 5 -20.45 -12.48 -12.64
CA SER A 5 -20.89 -13.20 -13.84
C SER A 5 -22.37 -13.58 -13.79
N ASP A 6 -22.90 -13.92 -12.62
CA ASP A 6 -24.31 -14.27 -12.44
C ASP A 6 -25.22 -13.03 -12.47
N VAL A 7 -24.77 -11.88 -11.98
CA VAL A 7 -25.48 -10.59 -12.13
C VAL A 7 -25.52 -10.16 -13.59
N TYR A 8 -24.42 -10.32 -14.32
CA TYR A 8 -24.37 -9.97 -15.76
C TYR A 8 -25.21 -10.94 -16.63
N LYS A 9 -25.29 -12.22 -16.30
CA LYS A 9 -26.19 -13.17 -16.95
C LYS A 9 -27.67 -12.85 -16.68
N ARG A 10 -28.01 -12.38 -15.49
CA ARG A 10 -29.38 -11.97 -15.12
C ARG A 10 -29.87 -10.72 -15.84
N GLN A 11 -28.98 -9.80 -16.22
CA GLN A 11 -29.34 -8.60 -17.03
C GLN A 11 -29.75 -8.94 -18.48
N LYS A 12 -29.37 -10.11 -19.02
CA LYS A 12 -29.76 -10.54 -20.38
C LYS A 12 -31.19 -11.08 -20.46
N GLU A 13 -31.88 -11.28 -19.37
CA GLU A 13 -33.27 -11.78 -19.36
C GLU A 13 -34.33 -10.68 -19.29
N GLN A 14 -33.97 -9.41 -19.38
CA GLN A 14 -34.93 -8.31 -19.47
C GLN A 14 -35.36 -8.13 -20.93
N SER A 15 -36.65 -8.20 -21.17
CA SER A 15 -37.22 -8.03 -22.51
C SER A 15 -38.03 -6.72 -22.56
N PHE A 16 -37.80 -5.95 -23.60
CA PHE A 16 -38.63 -4.80 -23.95
C PHE A 16 -39.65 -5.25 -25.01
N VAL A 17 -40.93 -5.10 -24.72
CA VAL A 17 -41.99 -5.40 -25.65
C VAL A 17 -42.62 -4.08 -26.07
N VAL A 18 -42.61 -3.82 -27.39
CA VAL A 18 -43.26 -2.66 -27.97
C VAL A 18 -44.68 -3.08 -28.42
N SER A 19 -45.70 -2.42 -27.88
CA SER A 19 -47.11 -2.60 -28.30
C SER A 19 -47.60 -1.35 -29.01
N GLU A 20 -48.69 -1.48 -29.76
CA GLU A 20 -49.32 -0.36 -30.49
C GLU A 20 -49.73 0.81 -29.53
N ASP A 21 -49.95 0.52 -28.27
CA ASP A 21 -50.38 1.48 -27.25
C ASP A 21 -49.25 2.03 -26.37
N GLY A 22 -47.96 1.64 -26.59
CA GLY A 22 -46.84 2.12 -25.81
C GLY A 22 -45.73 1.09 -25.58
N PHE A 23 -44.80 1.40 -24.66
CA PHE A 23 -43.71 0.52 -24.30
C PHE A 23 -44.05 -0.27 -23.03
N CYS A 24 -43.89 -1.59 -23.09
CA CYS A 24 -44.00 -2.43 -21.92
C CYS A 24 -42.61 -2.96 -21.53
N VAL A 25 -42.19 -2.70 -20.29
CA VAL A 25 -40.96 -3.25 -19.73
C VAL A 25 -41.32 -4.43 -18.84
N GLU A 26 -40.90 -5.64 -19.24
CA GLU A 26 -41.06 -6.84 -18.43
C GLU A 26 -39.87 -7.00 -17.48
N LEU A 27 -40.12 -6.87 -16.19
CA LEU A 27 -39.14 -7.15 -15.15
C LEU A 27 -39.37 -8.56 -14.60
N ARG A 28 -38.38 -9.44 -14.76
CA ARG A 28 -38.38 -10.75 -14.12
C ARG A 28 -37.70 -10.63 -12.76
N LEU A 29 -38.49 -10.74 -11.71
CA LEU A 29 -38.07 -10.51 -10.34
C LEU A 29 -38.15 -11.82 -9.53
N SER A 30 -37.30 -11.95 -8.52
CA SER A 30 -37.54 -12.90 -7.43
C SER A 30 -38.60 -12.33 -6.46
N GLU A 31 -39.27 -13.15 -5.68
CA GLU A 31 -40.26 -12.70 -4.71
C GLU A 31 -39.73 -11.65 -3.74
N GLU A 32 -38.47 -11.76 -3.36
CA GLU A 32 -37.81 -10.82 -2.44
C GLU A 32 -37.53 -9.47 -3.11
N THR A 33 -37.07 -9.49 -4.35
CA THR A 33 -36.86 -8.28 -5.15
C THR A 33 -38.19 -7.60 -5.47
N GLU A 34 -39.30 -8.35 -5.61
CA GLU A 34 -40.63 -7.82 -5.80
C GLU A 34 -41.08 -7.00 -4.58
N ARG A 35 -40.90 -7.52 -3.35
CA ARG A 35 -41.20 -6.79 -2.11
C ARG A 35 -40.42 -5.48 -1.99
N LEU A 36 -39.16 -5.47 -2.40
CA LEU A 36 -38.31 -4.27 -2.43
C LEU A 36 -38.80 -3.27 -3.46
N VAL A 37 -39.18 -3.72 -4.65
CA VAL A 37 -39.73 -2.88 -5.73
C VAL A 37 -41.08 -2.28 -5.31
N GLU A 38 -41.93 -3.03 -4.62
CA GLU A 38 -43.20 -2.54 -4.09
C GLU A 38 -43.02 -1.53 -2.97
N SER A 39 -42.15 -1.83 -1.99
CA SER A 39 -41.88 -0.96 -0.85
C SER A 39 -41.28 0.38 -1.24
N SER A 40 -40.51 0.43 -2.32
CA SER A 40 -39.83 1.63 -2.81
C SER A 40 -40.67 2.51 -3.73
N ARG A 41 -41.90 2.09 -4.09
CA ARG A 41 -42.74 2.71 -5.15
C ARG A 41 -41.96 2.89 -6.46
N PHE A 42 -41.09 1.95 -6.76
CA PHE A 42 -40.20 2.04 -7.91
C PHE A 42 -40.97 2.16 -9.24
N ALA A 43 -42.06 1.43 -9.37
CA ALA A 43 -42.87 1.42 -10.59
C ALA A 43 -43.48 2.82 -10.87
N GLU A 44 -43.97 3.50 -9.87
CA GLU A 44 -44.53 4.85 -9.96
C GLU A 44 -43.43 5.88 -10.31
N LYS A 45 -42.34 5.84 -9.57
CA LYS A 45 -41.18 6.73 -9.82
C LYS A 45 -40.55 6.53 -11.20
N PHE A 46 -40.48 5.28 -11.66
CA PHE A 46 -39.95 4.96 -12.96
C PHE A 46 -40.91 5.43 -14.09
N ALA A 47 -42.20 5.23 -13.94
CA ALA A 47 -43.20 5.72 -14.88
C ALA A 47 -43.18 7.25 -14.96
N ASP A 48 -43.12 7.95 -13.82
CA ASP A 48 -43.01 9.41 -13.76
C ASP A 48 -41.72 9.92 -14.40
N PHE A 49 -40.59 9.28 -14.11
CA PHE A 49 -39.29 9.62 -14.68
C PHE A 49 -39.32 9.54 -16.22
N VAL A 50 -39.82 8.43 -16.75
CA VAL A 50 -39.79 8.20 -18.20
C VAL A 50 -40.85 9.03 -18.94
N SER A 51 -42.00 9.31 -18.31
CA SER A 51 -43.01 10.20 -18.87
C SER A 51 -42.51 11.65 -19.06
N GLY A 52 -41.49 12.06 -18.28
CA GLY A 52 -40.81 13.34 -18.47
C GLY A 52 -39.93 13.42 -19.72
N TYR A 53 -39.60 12.29 -20.35
CA TYR A 53 -38.74 12.22 -21.53
C TYR A 53 -39.45 11.70 -22.77
N THR A 54 -40.63 11.10 -22.66
CA THR A 54 -41.36 10.52 -23.78
C THR A 54 -42.86 10.78 -23.65
N ASN A 55 -43.55 10.93 -24.81
CA ASN A 55 -45.01 11.03 -24.84
C ASN A 55 -45.73 9.66 -24.83
N TYR A 56 -45.00 8.57 -24.56
CA TYR A 56 -45.55 7.22 -24.54
C TYR A 56 -45.91 6.79 -23.14
N LYS A 57 -47.03 6.06 -23.01
CA LYS A 57 -47.39 5.37 -21.77
C LYS A 57 -46.50 4.17 -21.59
N ILE A 58 -45.86 4.05 -20.41
CA ILE A 58 -45.01 2.92 -20.10
C ILE A 58 -45.73 2.06 -19.05
N ALA A 59 -45.94 0.80 -19.40
CA ALA A 59 -46.46 -0.21 -18.49
C ALA A 59 -45.30 -1.09 -17.99
N LEU A 60 -45.19 -1.25 -16.68
CA LEU A 60 -44.27 -2.18 -16.03
C LEU A 60 -45.03 -3.49 -15.78
N LYS A 61 -44.66 -4.55 -16.48
CA LYS A 61 -45.17 -5.88 -16.23
C LYS A 61 -44.17 -6.67 -15.40
N ARG A 62 -44.59 -7.10 -14.24
CA ARG A 62 -43.79 -7.90 -13.33
C ARG A 62 -44.09 -9.37 -13.56
N ILE A 63 -43.07 -10.17 -13.76
CA ILE A 63 -43.15 -11.65 -13.84
C ILE A 63 -42.34 -12.16 -12.68
N VAL A 64 -43.03 -12.62 -11.65
CA VAL A 64 -42.42 -13.28 -10.50
C VAL A 64 -42.27 -14.78 -10.86
N LYS A 65 -41.03 -15.24 -10.90
CA LYS A 65 -40.77 -16.68 -10.97
C LYS A 65 -40.70 -17.19 -9.52
N PRO A 66 -41.44 -18.28 -9.19
CA PRO A 66 -41.18 -18.99 -7.95
C PRO A 66 -39.69 -19.36 -7.93
N SER A 67 -39.01 -19.05 -6.86
CA SER A 67 -37.62 -19.47 -6.69
C SER A 67 -37.65 -21.01 -6.48
N ASP A 68 -37.17 -21.75 -7.46
CA ASP A 68 -36.91 -23.20 -7.30
C ASP A 68 -35.74 -23.50 -6.34
N ILE A 69 -35.26 -22.45 -5.67
CA ILE A 69 -34.16 -22.55 -4.71
C ILE A 69 -34.57 -21.71 -3.51
N ASP A 70 -34.77 -22.39 -2.40
CA ASP A 70 -34.99 -21.78 -1.10
C ASP A 70 -33.78 -20.85 -0.80
N PHE A 71 -34.03 -19.53 -0.86
CA PHE A 71 -32.98 -18.51 -0.65
C PHE A 71 -32.42 -18.62 0.77
N ASP A 72 -33.28 -18.99 1.75
CA ASP A 72 -32.85 -19.24 3.12
C ASP A 72 -31.94 -20.47 3.23
N GLU A 73 -32.13 -21.49 2.40
CA GLU A 73 -31.24 -22.66 2.31
C GLU A 73 -29.89 -22.26 1.67
N ARG A 74 -29.91 -21.40 0.66
CA ARG A 74 -28.70 -20.92 -0.02
C ARG A 74 -27.93 -19.86 0.79
N VAL A 75 -28.60 -19.01 1.54
CA VAL A 75 -27.97 -18.11 2.52
C VAL A 75 -27.36 -18.95 3.65
N LYS A 76 -28.08 -19.95 4.18
CA LYS A 76 -27.54 -20.91 5.13
C LYS A 76 -26.34 -21.68 4.56
N GLU A 77 -26.40 -22.18 3.34
CA GLU A 77 -25.25 -22.83 2.68
C GLU A 77 -24.07 -21.87 2.48
N LEU A 78 -24.32 -20.61 2.18
CA LEU A 78 -23.25 -19.59 2.04
C LEU A 78 -22.71 -19.16 3.41
N GLU A 79 -23.56 -19.07 4.42
CA GLU A 79 -23.16 -18.81 5.80
C GLU A 79 -22.42 -20.01 6.37
N GLU A 80 -22.91 -21.25 6.17
CA GLU A 80 -22.22 -22.48 6.54
C GLU A 80 -20.89 -22.64 5.79
N LYS A 81 -20.82 -22.31 4.48
CA LYS A 81 -19.57 -22.30 3.72
C LYS A 81 -18.63 -21.18 4.17
N ARG A 82 -19.16 -20.03 4.57
CA ARG A 82 -18.39 -18.94 5.16
C ARG A 82 -17.89 -19.32 6.54
N ASP A 83 -18.74 -19.92 7.37
CA ASP A 83 -18.38 -20.37 8.71
C ASP A 83 -17.46 -21.61 8.66
N LEU A 84 -17.64 -22.52 7.69
CA LEU A 84 -16.70 -23.60 7.39
C LEU A 84 -15.35 -23.07 6.87
N ASN A 85 -15.34 -22.04 6.01
CA ASN A 85 -14.10 -21.40 5.58
C ASN A 85 -13.45 -20.62 6.71
N ILE A 86 -14.23 -19.95 7.56
CA ILE A 86 -13.72 -19.26 8.75
C ILE A 86 -13.24 -20.29 9.79
N SER A 87 -13.99 -21.38 10.03
CA SER A 87 -13.56 -22.43 10.94
C SER A 87 -12.44 -23.28 10.37
N ALA A 88 -12.37 -23.52 9.05
CA ALA A 88 -11.21 -24.14 8.40
C ALA A 88 -9.97 -23.23 8.41
N GLN A 89 -10.13 -21.92 8.29
CA GLN A 89 -9.04 -20.95 8.51
C GLN A 89 -8.68 -20.83 9.99
N LEU A 90 -9.64 -21.02 10.92
CA LEU A 90 -9.40 -21.05 12.37
C LEU A 90 -8.87 -22.39 12.86
N SER A 91 -9.08 -23.50 12.11
CA SER A 91 -8.60 -24.84 12.44
C SER A 91 -7.26 -25.21 11.80
N LEU A 92 -6.69 -24.37 10.95
CA LEU A 92 -5.26 -24.46 10.66
C LEU A 92 -4.55 -24.19 11.99
N PRO A 93 -3.73 -25.12 12.50
CA PRO A 93 -2.98 -24.85 13.70
C PRO A 93 -2.22 -23.54 13.46
N SER A 94 -2.49 -22.51 14.28
CA SER A 94 -1.76 -21.26 14.18
C SER A 94 -0.30 -21.61 14.34
N ARG A 95 0.45 -21.60 13.25
CA ARG A 95 1.89 -21.87 13.27
C ARG A 95 2.50 -20.89 14.24
N LYS A 96 3.04 -21.41 15.33
CA LYS A 96 3.66 -20.59 16.36
C LYS A 96 5.14 -20.57 16.10
N ILE A 97 5.71 -19.38 16.10
CA ILE A 97 7.15 -19.23 15.98
C ILE A 97 7.78 -19.59 17.32
N LYS A 98 8.80 -20.42 17.28
CA LYS A 98 9.55 -20.80 18.50
C LYS A 98 10.63 -19.76 18.76
N LEU A 99 10.63 -19.22 19.97
CA LEU A 99 11.63 -18.26 20.42
C LEU A 99 12.66 -18.92 21.31
N GLU A 100 13.90 -18.47 21.17
CA GLU A 100 15.02 -18.84 22.02
C GLU A 100 15.60 -17.59 22.70
N SER A 101 16.21 -17.76 23.87
CA SER A 101 16.97 -16.72 24.57
C SER A 101 16.22 -15.40 24.77
N VAL A 102 14.92 -15.46 25.15
CA VAL A 102 14.14 -14.26 25.40
C VAL A 102 14.69 -13.47 26.58
N LYS A 103 14.99 -12.18 26.37
CA LYS A 103 15.51 -11.24 27.39
C LYS A 103 14.67 -9.98 27.44
N GLU A 104 14.36 -9.50 28.62
CA GLU A 104 13.65 -8.23 28.82
C GLU A 104 14.40 -7.07 28.15
N LEU A 105 13.64 -6.21 27.50
CA LEU A 105 14.12 -4.91 27.03
C LEU A 105 13.20 -3.80 27.55
N ILE A 106 11.93 -3.81 27.19
CA ILE A 106 10.90 -2.86 27.64
C ILE A 106 9.74 -3.67 28.23
N GLY A 107 9.41 -3.42 29.49
CA GLY A 107 8.41 -4.19 30.23
C GLY A 107 8.95 -5.56 30.68
N ARG A 108 8.08 -6.54 30.87
CA ARG A 108 8.43 -7.89 31.26
C ARG A 108 8.78 -8.75 30.05
N ALA A 109 9.58 -9.80 30.27
CA ALA A 109 9.88 -10.77 29.23
C ALA A 109 8.59 -11.37 28.64
N ILE A 110 8.57 -11.53 27.32
CA ILE A 110 7.42 -12.08 26.58
C ILE A 110 7.70 -13.56 26.36
N ASP A 111 7.09 -14.41 27.16
CA ASP A 111 7.21 -15.87 27.13
C ASP A 111 6.15 -16.56 26.27
N THR A 112 5.13 -15.82 25.86
CA THR A 112 4.04 -16.32 25.02
C THR A 112 4.51 -16.46 23.58
N PRO A 113 4.29 -17.62 22.92
CA PRO A 113 4.68 -17.82 21.54
C PRO A 113 4.02 -16.79 20.60
N PRO A 114 4.80 -16.11 19.76
CA PRO A 114 4.28 -15.17 18.78
C PRO A 114 3.59 -15.88 17.62
N LYS A 115 2.67 -15.19 16.98
CA LYS A 115 2.09 -15.58 15.71
C LYS A 115 2.85 -14.95 14.54
N TYR A 116 2.62 -15.44 13.34
CA TYR A 116 3.16 -14.84 12.13
C TYR A 116 2.54 -13.48 11.87
N ILE A 117 3.32 -12.55 11.30
CA ILE A 117 2.84 -11.22 10.88
C ILE A 117 1.70 -11.35 9.85
N LEU A 118 1.74 -12.38 9.00
CA LEU A 118 0.66 -12.69 8.05
C LEU A 118 -0.70 -12.92 8.74
N ASP A 119 -0.69 -13.45 9.96
CA ASP A 119 -1.89 -13.80 10.72
C ASP A 119 -2.42 -12.66 11.60
N VAL A 120 -1.75 -11.49 11.60
CA VAL A 120 -2.20 -10.30 12.31
C VAL A 120 -3.45 -9.74 11.64
N ARG A 121 -4.44 -9.36 12.46
CA ARG A 121 -5.69 -8.75 12.02
C ARG A 121 -5.85 -7.37 12.63
N ALA A 122 -6.47 -6.46 11.86
CA ALA A 122 -6.81 -5.13 12.37
C ALA A 122 -7.72 -5.22 13.60
N GLY A 123 -7.46 -4.36 14.58
CA GLY A 123 -8.31 -4.24 15.79
C GLY A 123 -8.07 -5.29 16.87
N GLU A 124 -7.06 -6.12 16.76
CA GLU A 124 -6.70 -7.04 17.85
C GLU A 124 -6.15 -6.28 19.06
N GLU A 125 -6.80 -6.45 20.20
CA GLU A 125 -6.41 -5.79 21.47
C GLU A 125 -5.10 -6.34 22.03
N LEU A 126 -4.75 -7.59 21.70
CA LEU A 126 -3.51 -8.23 22.12
C LEU A 126 -2.92 -9.05 20.98
N THR A 127 -1.83 -8.55 20.45
CA THR A 127 -1.04 -9.21 19.40
C THR A 127 0.38 -9.43 19.89
N ILE A 128 0.92 -10.62 19.63
CA ILE A 128 2.32 -10.94 19.90
C ILE A 128 2.93 -11.42 18.59
N VAL A 129 3.96 -10.71 18.12
CA VAL A 129 4.73 -11.02 16.91
C VAL A 129 6.22 -10.94 17.21
N CYS A 130 7.03 -11.58 16.40
CA CYS A 130 8.48 -11.45 16.46
C CYS A 130 9.06 -11.28 15.06
N GLY A 131 10.25 -10.76 14.98
CA GLY A 131 10.92 -10.55 13.70
C GLY A 131 12.25 -9.84 13.86
N LYS A 132 12.88 -9.58 12.72
CA LYS A 132 14.02 -8.67 12.62
C LYS A 132 13.53 -7.22 12.56
N VAL A 133 14.24 -6.37 13.25
CA VAL A 133 13.98 -4.93 13.24
C VAL A 133 14.56 -4.31 11.97
N HIS A 134 13.80 -3.43 11.35
CA HIS A 134 14.25 -2.57 10.25
C HIS A 134 13.89 -1.11 10.56
N ASN A 135 14.75 -0.20 10.11
CA ASN A 135 14.55 1.25 10.17
C ASN A 135 14.14 1.78 11.56
N PRO A 136 14.85 1.45 12.66
CA PRO A 136 14.52 1.98 13.98
C PRO A 136 14.80 3.48 14.01
N THR A 137 13.77 4.29 14.26
CA THR A 137 13.84 5.75 14.32
C THR A 137 13.11 6.29 15.54
N THR A 138 13.45 7.51 15.93
CA THR A 138 12.78 8.21 17.02
C THR A 138 12.38 9.61 16.63
N TYR A 139 11.20 10.03 17.07
CA TYR A 139 10.67 11.36 16.84
C TYR A 139 10.09 11.93 18.13
N ARG A 140 10.49 13.16 18.49
CA ARG A 140 9.92 13.87 19.64
C ARG A 140 8.91 14.92 19.15
N PRO A 141 7.60 14.66 19.29
CA PRO A 141 6.58 15.66 18.91
C PRO A 141 6.69 16.91 19.80
N ARG A 142 6.46 18.07 19.21
CA ARG A 142 6.36 19.33 19.98
C ARG A 142 5.17 19.22 20.95
N GLU A 143 5.36 19.70 22.20
CA GLU A 143 4.31 19.75 23.23
C GLU A 143 3.79 18.38 23.73
N LYS A 144 4.55 17.30 23.59
CA LYS A 144 4.21 15.96 24.09
C LYS A 144 5.29 15.43 25.02
N ASP A 145 4.87 14.80 26.11
CA ASP A 145 5.74 14.21 27.13
C ASP A 145 6.17 12.78 26.78
N PHE A 146 6.32 12.45 25.48
CA PHE A 146 6.81 11.17 25.03
C PHE A 146 7.69 11.30 23.78
N VAL A 147 8.52 10.32 23.57
CA VAL A 147 9.23 10.11 22.30
C VAL A 147 8.56 8.97 21.55
N LEU A 148 8.19 9.22 20.31
CA LEU A 148 7.67 8.19 19.41
C LEU A 148 8.87 7.40 18.85
N CYS A 149 8.90 6.11 19.13
CA CYS A 149 9.87 5.16 18.59
C CYS A 149 9.16 4.37 17.50
N LYS A 150 9.69 4.38 16.29
CA LYS A 150 9.15 3.68 15.12
C LYS A 150 10.16 2.65 14.64
N PHE A 151 9.69 1.53 14.17
CA PHE A 151 10.49 0.49 13.52
C PHE A 151 9.56 -0.43 12.73
N ASP A 152 10.10 -1.08 11.73
CA ASP A 152 9.43 -2.16 11.03
C ASP A 152 9.88 -3.50 11.62
N LEU A 153 8.96 -4.42 11.77
CA LEU A 153 9.24 -5.76 12.26
C LEU A 153 8.95 -6.76 11.13
N GLN A 154 9.96 -7.51 10.72
CA GLN A 154 9.89 -8.46 9.65
C GLN A 154 10.09 -9.88 10.15
N ASP A 155 9.14 -10.76 9.85
CA ASP A 155 9.29 -12.21 10.02
C ASP A 155 9.33 -12.93 8.66
N PHE A 156 9.27 -14.26 8.68
CA PHE A 156 9.25 -15.08 7.46
C PHE A 156 7.97 -14.90 6.61
N SER A 157 6.95 -14.26 7.15
CA SER A 157 5.63 -14.17 6.52
C SER A 157 5.27 -12.76 6.03
N GLY A 158 5.99 -11.76 6.46
CA GLY A 158 5.73 -10.38 6.09
C GLY A 158 6.44 -9.37 6.99
N GLU A 159 6.07 -8.11 6.81
CA GLU A 159 6.56 -6.97 7.56
C GLU A 159 5.38 -6.18 8.13
N ILE A 160 5.51 -5.64 9.33
CA ILE A 160 4.50 -4.80 9.97
C ILE A 160 5.15 -3.61 10.70
N PRO A 161 4.66 -2.37 10.49
CA PRO A 161 5.13 -1.22 11.26
C PRO A 161 4.80 -1.37 12.74
N CYS A 162 5.73 -0.96 13.57
CA CYS A 162 5.57 -0.94 15.01
C CYS A 162 5.85 0.46 15.54
N VAL A 163 5.06 0.89 16.51
CA VAL A 163 5.26 2.15 17.23
C VAL A 163 5.30 1.90 18.72
N TYR A 164 6.25 2.53 19.39
CA TYR A 164 6.34 2.53 20.84
C TYR A 164 6.41 3.96 21.36
N PHE A 165 5.62 4.28 22.39
CA PHE A 165 5.60 5.59 23.02
C PHE A 165 6.45 5.58 24.28
N ALA A 166 7.71 6.02 24.19
CA ALA A 166 8.62 6.13 25.32
C ALA A 166 8.25 7.34 26.17
N LYS A 167 7.67 7.09 27.35
CA LYS A 167 7.24 8.12 28.31
C LYS A 167 8.32 8.49 29.34
N ASP A 168 9.37 7.71 29.44
CA ASP A 168 10.48 7.90 30.36
C ASP A 168 11.82 7.68 29.65
N GLU A 169 12.85 8.35 30.18
CA GLU A 169 14.22 8.32 29.64
C GLU A 169 14.87 6.92 29.68
N ASN A 170 14.51 6.10 30.66
CA ASN A 170 15.10 4.78 30.80
C ASN A 170 14.63 3.86 29.67
N ASN A 171 13.33 3.84 29.39
CA ASN A 171 12.77 3.08 28.27
C ASN A 171 13.23 3.63 26.92
N LEU A 172 13.39 4.96 26.78
CA LEU A 172 13.99 5.54 25.59
C LEU A 172 15.43 5.06 25.38
N LYS A 173 16.28 5.08 26.41
CA LYS A 173 17.66 4.56 26.32
C LYS A 173 17.70 3.09 25.95
N LYS A 174 16.78 2.29 26.50
CA LYS A 174 16.65 0.87 26.13
C LYS A 174 16.28 0.72 24.66
N PHE A 175 15.31 1.50 24.16
CA PHE A 175 14.95 1.45 22.75
C PHE A 175 16.10 1.90 21.83
N LEU A 176 16.83 2.94 22.18
CA LEU A 176 18.00 3.41 21.43
C LEU A 176 19.14 2.38 21.34
N SER A 177 19.09 1.30 22.11
CA SER A 177 19.99 0.16 21.96
C SER A 177 19.52 -0.91 20.96
N VAL A 178 18.38 -0.68 20.31
CA VAL A 178 17.86 -1.55 19.25
C VAL A 178 18.41 -1.07 17.91
N TYR A 179 19.02 -1.97 17.19
CA TYR A 179 19.64 -1.70 15.90
C TYR A 179 18.93 -2.47 14.78
N ASP A 180 19.15 -2.01 13.56
CA ASP A 180 18.71 -2.73 12.36
C ASP A 180 19.26 -4.16 12.36
N GLY A 181 18.39 -5.13 12.05
CA GLY A 181 18.73 -6.55 12.10
C GLY A 181 18.60 -7.25 13.45
N ASP A 182 18.36 -6.51 14.56
CA ASP A 182 18.09 -7.13 15.87
C ASP A 182 16.82 -7.99 15.84
N GLU A 183 16.86 -9.15 16.47
CA GLU A 183 15.68 -10.01 16.60
C GLU A 183 14.96 -9.70 17.91
N ILE A 184 13.69 -9.31 17.80
CA ILE A 184 12.85 -8.96 18.95
C ILE A 184 11.47 -9.62 18.85
N VAL A 185 10.83 -9.77 20.00
CA VAL A 185 9.41 -10.09 20.12
C VAL A 185 8.68 -8.90 20.72
N VAL A 186 7.54 -8.58 20.15
CA VAL A 186 6.72 -7.43 20.53
C VAL A 186 5.34 -7.90 20.97
N ARG A 187 4.87 -7.36 22.09
CA ARG A 187 3.48 -7.46 22.54
C ARG A 187 2.84 -6.09 22.47
N GLY A 188 1.72 -6.00 21.77
CA GLY A 188 1.02 -4.75 21.56
C GLY A 188 -0.41 -4.94 21.10
N LYS A 189 -1.00 -3.86 20.64
CA LYS A 189 -2.33 -3.78 20.05
C LYS A 189 -2.19 -3.46 18.57
N THR A 190 -2.96 -4.14 17.73
CA THR A 190 -3.04 -3.79 16.32
C THR A 190 -3.96 -2.60 16.12
N THR A 191 -3.44 -1.55 15.53
CA THR A 191 -4.15 -0.29 15.25
C THR A 191 -3.97 0.08 13.78
N VAL A 192 -4.80 0.98 13.28
CA VAL A 192 -4.61 1.59 11.97
C VAL A 192 -3.90 2.93 12.17
N SER A 193 -2.79 3.13 11.50
CA SER A 193 -2.06 4.39 11.53
C SER A 193 -2.92 5.54 11.04
N ASN A 194 -2.93 6.66 11.75
CA ASN A 194 -3.66 7.86 11.31
C ASN A 194 -3.01 8.52 10.08
N PHE A 195 -1.72 8.27 9.85
CA PHE A 195 -0.94 8.85 8.76
C PHE A 195 -0.98 7.98 7.51
N THR A 196 -0.55 6.72 7.62
CA THR A 196 -0.41 5.80 6.50
C THR A 196 -1.67 5.02 6.19
N LYS A 197 -2.67 5.04 7.12
CA LYS A 197 -3.89 4.22 7.03
C LYS A 197 -3.61 2.72 6.89
N CYS A 198 -2.38 2.30 7.22
CA CYS A 198 -1.97 0.89 7.27
C CYS A 198 -2.13 0.32 8.68
N GLU A 199 -2.20 -1.00 8.76
CA GLU A 199 -2.11 -1.72 10.03
C GLU A 199 -0.72 -1.54 10.63
N GLN A 200 -0.67 -1.22 11.92
CA GLN A 200 0.55 -1.11 12.71
C GLN A 200 0.35 -1.71 14.10
N ILE A 201 1.43 -2.08 14.76
CA ILE A 201 1.37 -2.52 16.14
C ILE A 201 1.80 -1.37 17.07
N THR A 202 0.90 -0.98 17.96
CA THR A 202 1.25 -0.13 19.10
C THR A 202 1.82 -1.03 20.19
N ALA A 203 3.14 -1.00 20.35
CA ALA A 203 3.87 -1.87 21.27
C ALA A 203 3.69 -1.42 22.72
N TYR A 204 3.53 -2.38 23.64
CA TYR A 204 3.51 -2.17 25.08
C TYR A 204 4.72 -2.80 25.76
N GLN A 205 5.19 -3.93 25.23
CA GLN A 205 6.33 -4.68 25.72
C GLN A 205 7.20 -5.10 24.55
N ILE A 206 8.51 -5.06 24.75
CA ILE A 206 9.51 -5.49 23.76
C ILE A 206 10.55 -6.32 24.49
N SER A 207 10.89 -7.48 23.94
CA SER A 207 11.96 -8.33 24.44
C SER A 207 12.92 -8.69 23.31
N ARG A 208 14.22 -8.78 23.59
CA ARG A 208 15.19 -9.37 22.67
C ARG A 208 14.97 -10.88 22.64
N CYS A 209 15.10 -11.49 21.51
CA CYS A 209 14.99 -12.93 21.37
C CYS A 209 15.95 -13.44 20.28
N LYS A 210 16.03 -14.76 20.15
CA LYS A 210 16.47 -15.44 18.94
C LYS A 210 15.28 -16.20 18.37
N ILE A 211 15.07 -16.05 17.07
CA ILE A 211 14.01 -16.76 16.35
C ILE A 211 14.62 -18.09 15.91
N ALA A 212 14.08 -19.20 16.43
CA ALA A 212 14.52 -20.52 16.00
C ALA A 212 14.18 -20.72 14.52
N ALA A 213 15.07 -21.33 13.76
CA ALA A 213 14.78 -21.75 12.40
C ALA A 213 13.53 -22.67 12.41
N ASP A 214 12.62 -22.43 11.49
CA ASP A 214 11.43 -23.28 11.36
C ASP A 214 11.85 -24.71 11.02
N GLU A 215 11.56 -25.65 11.92
CA GLU A 215 11.91 -27.08 11.74
C GLU A 215 11.23 -27.68 10.50
N ASP A 216 10.13 -27.09 10.02
CA ASP A 216 9.39 -27.53 8.84
C ASP A 216 9.97 -26.99 7.51
N GLY A 217 11.07 -26.23 7.52
CA GLY A 217 11.72 -25.69 6.32
C GLY A 217 10.85 -24.68 5.54
N ASN A 218 9.76 -24.24 6.12
CA ASN A 218 8.87 -23.23 5.56
C ASN A 218 9.34 -21.81 5.96
N SER A 219 10.62 -21.50 5.76
CA SER A 219 11.01 -20.10 5.68
C SER A 219 10.19 -19.49 4.54
N PHE A 220 9.39 -18.48 4.84
CA PHE A 220 8.74 -17.70 3.79
C PHE A 220 9.85 -16.96 3.06
N VAL A 221 10.43 -17.64 2.10
CA VAL A 221 11.41 -17.05 1.22
C VAL A 221 10.61 -16.24 0.21
N SER A 222 10.86 -14.95 0.13
CA SER A 222 10.35 -14.13 -0.96
C SER A 222 10.57 -14.88 -2.27
N ARG A 223 9.60 -14.84 -3.17
CA ARG A 223 9.81 -15.38 -4.50
C ARG A 223 11.10 -14.79 -5.07
N PRO A 224 11.94 -15.58 -5.73
CA PRO A 224 13.07 -15.01 -6.44
C PRO A 224 12.59 -14.07 -7.54
N PRO A 225 13.38 -13.06 -7.91
CA PRO A 225 13.03 -12.19 -9.02
C PRO A 225 12.83 -12.99 -10.30
N CYS A 226 11.85 -12.61 -11.10
CA CYS A 226 11.59 -13.25 -12.39
C CYS A 226 12.85 -13.20 -13.29
N ALA A 227 13.12 -14.28 -14.01
CA ALA A 227 14.29 -14.33 -14.92
C ALA A 227 14.21 -13.25 -16.02
N LYS A 228 12.99 -12.95 -16.50
CA LYS A 228 12.68 -11.91 -17.48
C LYS A 228 11.53 -11.04 -17.01
N TYR A 229 11.49 -9.80 -17.48
CA TYR A 229 10.31 -8.97 -17.36
C TYR A 229 9.16 -9.58 -18.18
N MET A 230 7.94 -9.53 -17.66
CA MET A 230 6.78 -10.22 -18.23
C MET A 230 5.75 -9.26 -18.82
N VAL A 231 5.57 -8.10 -18.21
CA VAL A 231 4.53 -7.13 -18.54
C VAL A 231 5.13 -5.75 -18.79
N VAL A 232 6.05 -5.32 -17.92
CA VAL A 232 6.69 -4.01 -17.99
C VAL A 232 8.20 -4.19 -18.00
N GLU A 233 8.86 -3.77 -19.07
CA GLU A 233 10.31 -3.79 -19.20
C GLU A 233 10.86 -2.38 -18.92
N PRO A 234 11.92 -2.24 -18.11
CA PRO A 234 12.54 -0.94 -17.88
C PRO A 234 13.10 -0.35 -19.17
N GLU A 235 13.03 0.97 -19.28
CA GLU A 235 13.58 1.72 -20.40
C GLU A 235 14.80 2.54 -19.96
N PRO A 236 15.77 2.80 -20.87
CA PRO A 236 16.81 3.76 -20.59
C PRO A 236 16.22 5.12 -20.25
N TYR A 237 16.63 5.71 -19.13
CA TYR A 237 16.16 7.03 -18.76
C TYR A 237 16.91 8.10 -19.56
N ILE A 238 16.15 8.98 -20.20
CA ILE A 238 16.68 10.14 -20.92
C ILE A 238 16.26 11.38 -20.16
N GLU A 239 17.22 12.10 -19.60
CA GLU A 239 16.95 13.30 -18.85
C GLU A 239 16.45 14.41 -19.78
N PRO A 240 15.24 14.96 -19.57
CA PRO A 240 14.76 16.06 -20.38
C PRO A 240 15.57 17.31 -20.02
N ASN A 241 16.37 17.82 -20.96
CA ASN A 241 17.07 19.11 -20.89
C ASN A 241 18.33 19.24 -20.04
N GLN A 242 19.28 18.28 -20.06
CA GLN A 242 20.57 18.58 -19.46
C GLN A 242 21.76 18.38 -20.41
N ILE A 243 22.34 19.51 -20.80
CA ILE A 243 23.77 19.59 -21.08
C ILE A 243 24.35 20.49 -19.98
N ASP A 244 24.48 19.99 -18.76
CA ASP A 244 25.38 20.59 -17.79
C ASP A 244 26.77 19.98 -17.96
N LEU A 245 27.54 20.60 -18.87
CA LEU A 245 28.95 20.21 -19.11
C LEU A 245 29.82 20.31 -17.86
N LEU A 246 29.37 21.01 -16.80
CA LEU A 246 30.11 21.22 -15.55
C LEU A 246 29.71 20.20 -14.46
N ALA A 247 28.53 19.58 -14.56
CA ALA A 247 28.11 18.50 -13.63
C ALA A 247 29.01 17.26 -13.74
N ALA A 248 29.63 17.02 -14.89
CA ALA A 248 30.53 15.90 -15.12
C ALA A 248 31.84 15.92 -14.30
N THR A 249 32.12 17.00 -13.58
CA THR A 249 33.36 17.15 -12.78
C THR A 249 33.21 16.84 -11.31
N ASN A 250 32.00 16.74 -10.77
CA ASN A 250 31.77 16.46 -9.37
C ASN A 250 31.65 14.95 -9.14
N LYS A 251 32.56 14.39 -8.33
CA LYS A 251 32.46 13.00 -7.88
C LYS A 251 31.15 12.82 -7.11
N PRO A 252 30.32 11.83 -7.45
CA PRO A 252 29.09 11.61 -6.71
C PRO A 252 29.37 11.25 -5.24
N PRO A 253 28.45 11.53 -4.31
CA PRO A 253 28.56 11.08 -2.92
C PRO A 253 28.86 9.58 -2.84
N GLU A 254 29.71 9.19 -1.87
CA GLU A 254 30.22 7.80 -1.73
C GLU A 254 29.07 6.78 -1.60
N PHE A 255 27.96 7.18 -1.02
CA PHE A 255 26.75 6.36 -0.93
C PHE A 255 26.35 5.77 -2.29
N PHE A 256 26.35 6.57 -3.35
CA PHE A 256 25.93 6.11 -4.69
C PHE A 256 26.99 5.19 -5.37
N LEU A 257 28.25 5.30 -4.98
CA LEU A 257 29.30 4.40 -5.53
C LEU A 257 29.18 2.99 -4.96
N ASN A 258 28.59 2.85 -3.78
CA ASN A 258 28.47 1.59 -3.06
C ASN A 258 27.06 0.98 -3.16
N ASN A 259 26.09 1.70 -3.73
CA ASN A 259 24.70 1.27 -3.74
C ASN A 259 24.03 1.57 -5.09
N THR A 260 23.33 0.58 -5.63
CA THR A 260 22.29 0.84 -6.62
C THR A 260 21.06 1.35 -5.88
N VAL A 261 20.45 2.43 -6.36
CA VAL A 261 19.30 3.08 -5.72
C VAL A 261 18.10 3.03 -6.66
N VAL A 262 16.94 2.60 -6.18
CA VAL A 262 15.67 2.74 -6.89
C VAL A 262 14.81 3.75 -6.15
N VAL A 263 14.51 4.85 -6.81
CA VAL A 263 13.58 5.86 -6.32
C VAL A 263 12.24 5.64 -6.98
N PHE A 264 11.16 5.60 -6.19
CA PHE A 264 9.83 5.28 -6.70
C PHE A 264 8.76 6.19 -6.08
N ASP A 265 7.67 6.29 -6.80
CA ASP A 265 6.47 7.03 -6.42
C ASP A 265 5.24 6.34 -7.00
N PHE A 266 4.10 6.41 -6.32
CA PHE A 266 2.83 5.83 -6.76
C PHE A 266 1.73 6.87 -6.82
N GLU A 267 0.99 6.90 -7.93
CA GLU A 267 -0.32 7.52 -7.92
C GLU A 267 -1.38 6.52 -7.50
N THR A 268 -2.35 6.98 -6.71
CA THR A 268 -3.37 6.12 -6.09
C THR A 268 -4.77 6.71 -6.20
N THR A 269 -5.81 5.89 -6.06
CA THR A 269 -7.21 6.36 -6.02
C THR A 269 -7.57 7.12 -4.74
N GLY A 270 -6.65 7.24 -3.80
CA GLY A 270 -6.83 7.93 -2.53
C GLY A 270 -5.75 7.54 -1.52
N LEU A 271 -5.91 7.95 -0.26
CA LEU A 271 -4.86 7.87 0.75
C LEU A 271 -4.93 6.62 1.65
N ARG A 272 -5.94 5.77 1.47
CA ARG A 272 -6.23 4.66 2.38
C ARG A 272 -5.80 3.33 1.78
N VAL A 273 -4.68 2.79 2.20
CA VAL A 273 -4.10 1.54 1.67
C VAL A 273 -5.10 0.37 1.63
N LEU A 274 -5.99 0.25 2.62
CA LEU A 274 -6.97 -0.83 2.70
C LEU A 274 -8.17 -0.65 1.73
N GLU A 275 -8.45 0.57 1.29
CA GLU A 275 -9.61 0.93 0.48
C GLU A 275 -9.23 1.35 -0.94
N ASP A 276 -8.06 1.98 -1.08
CA ASP A 276 -7.61 2.59 -2.30
C ASP A 276 -6.63 1.70 -3.09
N LYS A 277 -6.39 2.06 -4.32
CA LYS A 277 -5.64 1.25 -5.29
C LYS A 277 -4.55 2.10 -5.94
N ILE A 278 -3.45 1.47 -6.33
CA ILE A 278 -2.43 2.07 -7.17
C ILE A 278 -3.00 2.21 -8.59
N ILE A 279 -2.78 3.37 -9.21
CA ILE A 279 -3.17 3.69 -10.59
C ILE A 279 -1.98 4.00 -11.51
N GLU A 280 -0.82 4.34 -10.94
CA GLU A 280 0.43 4.49 -11.67
C GLU A 280 1.61 4.09 -10.79
N ILE A 281 2.61 3.47 -11.39
CA ILE A 281 3.93 3.21 -10.80
C ILE A 281 4.96 3.98 -11.62
N GLY A 282 5.74 4.83 -10.96
CA GLY A 282 6.91 5.46 -11.53
C GLY A 282 8.13 5.16 -10.68
N ALA A 283 9.20 4.73 -11.32
CA ALA A 283 10.46 4.52 -10.61
C ALA A 283 11.66 4.79 -11.53
N VAL A 284 12.74 5.23 -10.93
CA VAL A 284 14.03 5.42 -11.60
C VAL A 284 15.12 4.68 -10.85
N LYS A 285 16.07 4.11 -11.60
CA LYS A 285 17.24 3.43 -11.04
C LYS A 285 18.49 4.26 -11.23
N MET A 286 19.14 4.58 -10.12
CA MET A 286 20.41 5.29 -10.08
C MET A 286 21.57 4.31 -9.92
N ILE A 287 22.58 4.49 -10.74
CA ILE A 287 23.87 3.79 -10.70
C ILE A 287 24.95 4.85 -10.72
N ASP A 288 25.88 4.78 -9.79
CA ASP A 288 26.98 5.75 -9.65
C ASP A 288 26.47 7.22 -9.53
N GLY A 289 25.29 7.40 -8.92
CA GLY A 289 24.67 8.74 -8.70
C GLY A 289 23.99 9.35 -9.92
N GLU A 290 23.80 8.58 -10.99
CA GLU A 290 23.09 9.00 -12.20
C GLU A 290 21.89 8.11 -12.47
N ILE A 291 20.78 8.68 -12.93
CA ILE A 291 19.61 7.91 -13.35
C ILE A 291 19.93 7.23 -14.67
N LYS A 292 19.82 5.92 -14.72
CA LYS A 292 20.14 5.10 -15.91
C LYS A 292 18.92 4.43 -16.53
N GLU A 293 17.98 4.00 -15.71
CA GLU A 293 16.79 3.28 -16.13
C GLU A 293 15.54 3.85 -15.49
N SER A 294 14.44 3.74 -16.18
CA SER A 294 13.10 4.05 -15.67
C SER A 294 12.17 2.85 -15.78
N PHE A 295 11.25 2.75 -14.85
CA PHE A 295 10.15 1.80 -14.83
C PHE A 295 8.87 2.59 -14.63
N SER A 296 7.99 2.61 -15.65
CA SER A 296 6.77 3.40 -15.60
C SER A 296 5.62 2.64 -16.23
N THR A 297 4.49 2.61 -15.54
CA THR A 297 3.26 2.00 -16.07
C THR A 297 2.02 2.51 -15.35
N LEU A 298 0.95 2.68 -16.11
CA LEU A 298 -0.39 2.80 -15.56
C LEU A 298 -0.86 1.45 -15.03
N ILE A 299 -1.70 1.48 -14.01
CA ILE A 299 -2.26 0.29 -13.36
C ILE A 299 -3.78 0.37 -13.39
N ASN A 300 -4.42 -0.72 -13.82
CA ASN A 300 -5.87 -0.83 -13.73
C ASN A 300 -6.28 -1.10 -12.26
N PRO A 301 -6.92 -0.14 -11.56
CA PRO A 301 -7.31 -0.31 -10.17
C PRO A 301 -8.50 -1.25 -9.98
N GLN A 302 -9.17 -1.65 -11.08
CA GLN A 302 -10.44 -2.39 -11.07
C GLN A 302 -11.52 -1.69 -10.20
N LYS A 303 -11.41 -0.37 -10.10
CA LYS A 303 -12.25 0.50 -9.30
C LYS A 303 -12.33 1.85 -10.02
N LYS A 304 -13.46 2.53 -9.94
CA LYS A 304 -13.63 3.86 -10.52
C LYS A 304 -12.73 4.88 -9.80
N ILE A 305 -12.09 5.74 -10.59
CA ILE A 305 -11.26 6.84 -10.11
C ILE A 305 -12.17 8.04 -9.78
N ASP A 306 -12.01 8.62 -8.60
CA ASP A 306 -12.75 9.83 -8.21
C ASP A 306 -12.27 11.02 -9.07
N ALA A 307 -13.20 11.89 -9.49
CA ALA A 307 -12.89 13.04 -10.33
C ALA A 307 -11.79 13.94 -9.74
N ARG A 308 -11.74 14.07 -8.40
CA ARG A 308 -10.68 14.84 -7.72
C ARG A 308 -9.29 14.23 -7.89
N ILE A 309 -9.19 12.91 -7.98
CA ILE A 309 -7.93 12.22 -8.25
C ILE A 309 -7.55 12.44 -9.71
N THR A 310 -8.50 12.32 -10.64
CA THR A 310 -8.26 12.63 -12.06
C THR A 310 -7.81 14.08 -12.24
N ASP A 311 -8.43 15.03 -11.54
CA ASP A 311 -8.04 16.46 -11.59
C ASP A 311 -6.62 16.68 -11.05
N LEU A 312 -6.20 15.89 -10.05
CA LEU A 312 -4.88 15.98 -9.42
C LEU A 312 -3.78 15.33 -10.26
N THR A 313 -4.01 14.09 -10.71
CA THR A 313 -2.98 13.25 -11.35
C THR A 313 -3.03 13.29 -12.88
N GLY A 314 -4.15 13.77 -13.43
CA GLY A 314 -4.43 13.70 -14.86
C GLY A 314 -4.79 12.28 -15.36
N ILE A 315 -4.90 11.28 -14.45
CA ILE A 315 -5.19 9.89 -14.81
C ILE A 315 -6.70 9.66 -14.78
N SER A 316 -7.28 9.30 -15.92
CA SER A 316 -8.71 9.00 -16.05
C SER A 316 -9.00 7.49 -16.08
N ASP A 317 -10.28 7.11 -15.88
CA ASP A 317 -10.73 5.72 -15.98
C ASP A 317 -10.38 5.11 -17.35
N GLU A 318 -10.52 5.89 -18.45
CA GLU A 318 -10.23 5.44 -19.81
C GLU A 318 -8.75 5.11 -20.01
N MET A 319 -7.86 5.86 -19.36
CA MET A 319 -6.40 5.63 -19.46
C MET A 319 -5.98 4.31 -18.83
N VAL A 320 -6.64 3.90 -17.75
CA VAL A 320 -6.30 2.69 -16.97
C VAL A 320 -7.13 1.47 -17.35
N GLU A 321 -8.18 1.61 -18.17
CA GLU A 321 -9.10 0.53 -18.51
C GLU A 321 -8.38 -0.71 -19.06
N ASN A 322 -7.42 -0.50 -19.96
CA ASN A 322 -6.64 -1.57 -20.60
C ASN A 322 -5.24 -1.74 -19.99
N ALA A 323 -4.92 -1.04 -18.91
CA ALA A 323 -3.65 -1.18 -18.22
C ALA A 323 -3.57 -2.51 -17.46
N PRO A 324 -2.37 -3.04 -17.19
CA PRO A 324 -2.20 -4.23 -16.38
C PRO A 324 -2.65 -3.99 -14.93
N THR A 325 -3.06 -5.04 -14.24
CA THR A 325 -3.34 -4.97 -12.81
C THR A 325 -2.05 -4.97 -12.00
N ILE A 326 -2.11 -4.49 -10.76
CA ILE A 326 -0.95 -4.48 -9.85
C ILE A 326 -0.35 -5.88 -9.65
N GLN A 327 -1.19 -6.93 -9.61
CA GLN A 327 -0.73 -8.32 -9.45
C GLN A 327 0.08 -8.81 -10.65
N GLN A 328 -0.25 -8.34 -11.86
CA GLN A 328 0.50 -8.68 -13.08
C GLN A 328 1.87 -7.99 -13.13
N VAL A 329 1.98 -6.77 -12.62
CA VAL A 329 3.19 -5.94 -12.65
C VAL A 329 4.12 -6.19 -11.46
N MET A 330 3.59 -6.69 -10.34
CA MET A 330 4.34 -6.79 -9.08
C MET A 330 5.66 -7.57 -9.20
N GLY A 331 5.67 -8.65 -10.00
CA GLY A 331 6.89 -9.44 -10.23
C GLY A 331 7.98 -8.66 -10.97
N ASP A 332 7.59 -7.85 -11.95
CA ASP A 332 8.50 -7.01 -12.72
C ASP A 332 9.04 -5.86 -11.87
N PHE A 333 8.17 -5.22 -11.08
CA PHE A 333 8.58 -4.18 -10.16
C PHE A 333 9.51 -4.70 -9.06
N TYR A 334 9.21 -5.90 -8.51
CA TYR A 334 10.10 -6.56 -7.56
C TYR A 334 11.48 -6.82 -8.16
N LYS A 335 11.53 -7.34 -9.41
CA LYS A 335 12.78 -7.54 -10.13
C LYS A 335 13.55 -6.23 -10.34
N PHE A 336 12.87 -5.15 -10.69
CA PHE A 336 13.48 -3.83 -10.86
C PHE A 336 14.12 -3.32 -9.57
N CYS A 337 13.48 -3.55 -8.41
CA CYS A 337 13.98 -3.12 -7.11
C CYS A 337 14.97 -4.07 -6.46
N PHE A 338 15.15 -5.29 -7.01
CA PHE A 338 15.92 -6.35 -6.35
C PHE A 338 17.38 -5.95 -6.13
N GLY A 339 17.85 -6.05 -4.87
CA GLY A 339 19.22 -5.74 -4.47
C GLY A 339 19.58 -4.24 -4.44
N SER A 340 18.62 -3.35 -4.58
CA SER A 340 18.80 -1.90 -4.50
C SER A 340 18.43 -1.33 -3.13
N VAL A 341 18.86 -0.11 -2.84
CA VAL A 341 18.26 0.71 -1.79
C VAL A 341 17.00 1.37 -2.36
N MET A 342 15.87 1.21 -1.68
CA MET A 342 14.60 1.80 -2.09
C MET A 342 14.41 3.16 -1.46
N VAL A 343 14.00 4.15 -2.25
CA VAL A 343 13.84 5.54 -1.82
C VAL A 343 12.52 6.10 -2.30
N ALA A 344 11.83 6.85 -1.46
CA ALA A 344 10.66 7.65 -1.83
C ALA A 344 10.63 8.97 -1.04
N HIS A 345 9.77 9.88 -1.44
CA HIS A 345 9.48 11.09 -0.67
C HIS A 345 8.20 10.87 0.14
N ASN A 346 8.31 10.82 1.48
CA ASN A 346 7.27 10.30 2.37
C ASN A 346 7.05 8.78 2.16
N LEU A 347 8.16 8.05 2.21
CA LEU A 347 8.26 6.61 1.94
C LEU A 347 7.16 5.77 2.60
N GLU A 348 6.75 6.12 3.81
CA GLU A 348 5.77 5.35 4.57
C GLU A 348 4.42 5.22 3.82
N PHE A 349 4.08 6.22 3.01
CA PHE A 349 2.89 6.20 2.17
C PHE A 349 3.02 5.18 1.02
N ASP A 350 4.00 5.36 0.15
CA ASP A 350 4.18 4.51 -1.04
C ASP A 350 4.52 3.07 -0.67
N TYR A 351 5.41 2.91 0.30
CA TYR A 351 5.80 1.60 0.79
C TYR A 351 4.64 0.87 1.49
N GLY A 352 3.72 1.60 2.12
CA GLY A 352 2.48 1.05 2.66
C GLY A 352 1.62 0.36 1.60
N PHE A 353 1.41 1.03 0.46
CA PHE A 353 0.73 0.46 -0.69
C PHE A 353 1.51 -0.71 -1.29
N LEU A 354 2.81 -0.53 -1.50
CA LEU A 354 3.67 -1.59 -2.04
C LEU A 354 3.56 -2.87 -1.21
N ARG A 355 3.77 -2.78 0.09
CA ARG A 355 3.70 -3.92 1.01
C ARG A 355 2.34 -4.60 0.98
N TYR A 356 1.25 -3.83 0.97
CA TYR A 356 -0.10 -4.37 0.94
C TYR A 356 -0.37 -5.17 -0.33
N PHE A 357 0.05 -4.66 -1.51
CA PHE A 357 -0.18 -5.31 -2.78
C PHE A 357 0.85 -6.38 -3.13
N ALA A 358 2.07 -6.31 -2.59
CA ALA A 358 3.11 -7.32 -2.78
C ALA A 358 2.81 -8.62 -2.02
N LYS A 359 2.23 -8.52 -0.82
CA LYS A 359 1.93 -9.65 0.06
C LYS A 359 1.15 -10.80 -0.63
N PRO A 360 0.02 -10.55 -1.33
CA PRO A 360 -0.71 -11.62 -2.03
C PRO A 360 0.08 -12.22 -3.20
N SER A 361 1.04 -11.49 -3.75
CA SER A 361 1.88 -11.93 -4.87
C SER A 361 3.08 -12.78 -4.42
N GLY A 362 3.33 -12.86 -3.10
CA GLY A 362 4.40 -13.62 -2.50
C GLY A 362 5.79 -12.97 -2.65
N TYR A 363 5.85 -11.66 -2.88
CA TYR A 363 7.08 -10.89 -2.89
C TYR A 363 7.25 -10.13 -1.59
N LEU A 364 8.47 -10.16 -1.05
CA LEU A 364 8.88 -9.44 0.14
C LEU A 364 10.02 -8.48 -0.22
N PHE A 365 9.77 -7.20 -0.09
CA PHE A 365 10.76 -6.15 -0.34
C PHE A 365 11.58 -5.92 0.94
N ASP A 366 12.66 -6.67 1.09
CA ASP A 366 13.60 -6.61 2.24
C ASP A 366 14.76 -5.62 2.03
N ASN A 367 14.60 -4.75 1.06
CA ASN A 367 15.56 -3.71 0.70
C ASN A 367 15.82 -2.73 1.86
N LYS A 368 17.03 -2.18 1.96
CA LYS A 368 17.27 -0.95 2.74
C LYS A 368 16.39 0.16 2.18
N LYS A 369 15.79 0.96 3.07
CA LYS A 369 14.83 2.01 2.71
C LYS A 369 15.31 3.37 3.20
N LEU A 370 15.10 4.43 2.42
CA LEU A 370 15.40 5.79 2.77
C LEU A 370 14.23 6.71 2.41
N ASP A 371 13.92 7.64 3.30
CA ASP A 371 12.88 8.64 3.13
C ASP A 371 13.49 10.03 2.95
N THR A 372 13.37 10.61 1.76
CA THR A 372 13.91 11.94 1.49
C THR A 372 13.21 13.05 2.29
N LEU A 373 11.97 12.85 2.71
CA LEU A 373 11.28 13.75 3.64
C LEU A 373 11.97 13.77 5.00
N GLU A 374 12.32 12.61 5.52
CA GLU A 374 13.00 12.47 6.81
C GLU A 374 14.44 12.98 6.72
N LEU A 375 15.17 12.64 5.66
CA LEU A 375 16.52 13.15 5.41
C LEU A 375 16.52 14.69 5.29
N SER A 376 15.52 15.28 4.63
CA SER A 376 15.37 16.73 4.55
C SER A 376 15.17 17.33 5.93
N ARG A 377 14.28 16.77 6.74
CA ARG A 377 14.07 17.24 8.13
C ARG A 377 15.34 17.16 8.97
N GLN A 378 16.12 16.10 8.81
CA GLN A 378 17.39 15.92 9.52
C GLN A 378 18.43 16.94 9.07
N LEU A 379 18.56 17.22 7.77
CA LEU A 379 19.49 18.22 7.24
C LEU A 379 19.21 19.60 7.84
N PHE A 380 17.95 20.04 7.82
CA PHE A 380 17.57 21.36 8.29
C PHE A 380 17.47 21.49 9.81
N ALA A 381 17.33 20.38 10.54
CA ALA A 381 17.35 20.37 12.00
C ALA A 381 18.77 20.46 12.59
N LYS A 382 19.82 20.23 11.78
CA LYS A 382 21.21 20.32 12.25
C LYS A 382 21.62 21.80 12.41
N ASP A 383 22.20 22.17 13.55
CA ASP A 383 22.74 23.51 13.84
C ASP A 383 23.81 24.00 12.82
N ARG A 384 24.25 23.11 11.96
CA ARG A 384 25.25 23.40 10.91
C ARG A 384 24.65 24.01 9.66
N PHE A 385 23.34 23.94 9.47
CA PHE A 385 22.70 24.53 8.29
C PHE A 385 22.68 26.07 8.44
N ARG A 386 23.41 26.76 7.55
CA ARG A 386 23.45 28.21 7.48
C ARG A 386 22.72 28.69 6.22
N GLY A 387 21.41 28.87 6.31
CA GLY A 387 20.60 29.35 5.20
C GLY A 387 19.13 29.50 5.62
N GLU A 388 18.33 30.04 4.72
CA GLU A 388 16.87 30.04 4.94
C GLU A 388 16.33 28.63 4.81
N GLU A 389 15.55 28.20 5.81
CA GLU A 389 14.89 26.91 5.78
C GLU A 389 13.69 26.93 4.82
N PRO A 390 13.39 25.84 4.12
CA PRO A 390 12.18 25.75 3.33
C PRO A 390 10.93 25.84 4.23
N SER A 391 9.90 26.50 3.74
CA SER A 391 8.65 26.72 4.50
C SER A 391 7.95 25.41 4.86
N LYS A 392 8.14 24.37 4.06
CA LYS A 392 7.62 23.00 4.21
C LYS A 392 8.61 22.02 3.59
N PHE A 393 8.45 20.74 3.94
CA PHE A 393 9.25 19.63 3.40
C PHE A 393 8.48 18.78 2.38
N THR A 394 7.54 19.37 1.65
CA THR A 394 6.86 18.71 0.52
C THR A 394 7.77 18.73 -0.71
N LEU A 395 7.60 17.74 -1.61
CA LEU A 395 8.48 17.60 -2.78
C LEU A 395 8.51 18.86 -3.64
N ASP A 396 7.36 19.50 -3.87
CA ASP A 396 7.22 20.73 -4.66
C ASP A 396 7.96 21.93 -4.06
N VAL A 397 8.04 22.01 -2.73
CA VAL A 397 8.78 23.07 -2.02
C VAL A 397 10.27 22.79 -2.06
N LEU A 398 10.67 21.53 -1.81
CA LEU A 398 12.08 21.14 -1.80
C LEU A 398 12.71 21.19 -3.19
N THR A 399 11.99 20.79 -4.23
CA THR A 399 12.48 20.89 -5.61
C THR A 399 12.73 22.34 -6.01
N LYS A 400 11.82 23.26 -5.67
CA LYS A 400 12.02 24.70 -5.87
C LYS A 400 13.21 25.23 -5.07
N TYR A 401 13.35 24.81 -3.81
CA TYR A 401 14.43 25.24 -2.93
C TYR A 401 15.82 24.82 -3.45
N PHE A 402 15.92 23.59 -3.99
CA PHE A 402 17.17 23.03 -4.53
C PHE A 402 17.33 23.26 -6.03
N GLU A 403 16.44 24.02 -6.66
CA GLU A 403 16.43 24.31 -8.11
C GLU A 403 16.40 23.02 -8.96
N ILE A 404 15.62 22.03 -8.52
CA ILE A 404 15.40 20.79 -9.24
C ILE A 404 14.20 20.97 -10.17
N PRO A 405 14.34 20.70 -11.47
CA PRO A 405 13.20 20.72 -12.40
C PRO A 405 12.14 19.69 -11.97
N LEU A 406 10.89 20.12 -11.93
CA LEU A 406 9.74 19.25 -11.69
C LEU A 406 8.67 19.65 -12.71
N ASP A 407 8.75 19.04 -13.88
CA ASP A 407 7.74 19.16 -14.92
C ASP A 407 6.69 18.07 -14.73
N ASN A 408 5.40 18.41 -14.90
CA ASN A 408 4.29 17.48 -14.70
C ASN A 408 4.25 16.82 -13.30
N ALA A 409 4.28 17.63 -12.24
CA ALA A 409 4.01 17.16 -10.89
C ALA A 409 2.72 16.32 -10.84
N HIS A 410 2.67 15.34 -9.93
CA HIS A 410 1.62 14.32 -9.84
C HIS A 410 1.57 13.34 -11.03
N ARG A 411 2.74 13.06 -11.60
CA ARG A 411 3.00 11.91 -12.44
C ARG A 411 4.17 11.14 -11.82
N SER A 412 3.91 9.93 -11.43
CA SER A 412 4.80 9.14 -10.56
C SER A 412 6.24 9.03 -11.07
N LEU A 413 6.47 8.95 -12.39
CA LEU A 413 7.83 8.93 -12.93
C LEU A 413 8.56 10.28 -12.76
N CYS A 414 7.85 11.40 -12.93
CA CYS A 414 8.41 12.75 -12.77
C CYS A 414 8.75 13.01 -11.30
N ASP A 415 7.87 12.61 -10.38
CA ASP A 415 8.06 12.77 -8.94
C ASP A 415 9.19 11.86 -8.43
N ALA A 416 9.30 10.62 -8.93
CA ALA A 416 10.42 9.73 -8.65
C ALA A 416 11.76 10.29 -9.13
N ALA A 417 11.83 10.84 -10.35
CA ALA A 417 13.04 11.48 -10.89
C ALA A 417 13.44 12.72 -10.08
N ALA A 418 12.49 13.59 -9.76
CA ALA A 418 12.72 14.76 -8.92
C ALA A 418 13.20 14.36 -7.51
N THR A 419 12.64 13.30 -6.94
CA THR A 419 13.06 12.74 -5.65
C THR A 419 14.48 12.16 -5.72
N ALA A 420 14.87 11.57 -6.84
CA ALA A 420 16.25 11.09 -7.07
C ALA A 420 17.26 12.25 -7.07
N HIS A 421 16.95 13.33 -7.75
CA HIS A 421 17.77 14.55 -7.73
C HIS A 421 17.79 15.18 -6.34
N LEU A 422 16.66 15.19 -5.62
CA LEU A 422 16.60 15.66 -4.24
C LEU A 422 17.54 14.86 -3.33
N LEU A 423 17.49 13.53 -3.40
CA LEU A 423 18.40 12.67 -2.63
C LEU A 423 19.87 13.04 -2.90
N LYS A 424 20.24 13.22 -4.18
CA LYS A 424 21.60 13.63 -4.56
C LYS A 424 21.98 14.97 -3.93
N LYS A 425 21.11 15.97 -4.00
CA LYS A 425 21.32 17.31 -3.40
C LYS A 425 21.46 17.25 -1.88
N LEU A 426 20.66 16.43 -1.20
CA LEU A 426 20.73 16.25 0.25
C LEU A 426 22.09 15.66 0.66
N LEU A 427 22.58 14.63 -0.04
CA LEU A 427 23.86 13.98 0.24
C LEU A 427 25.07 14.80 -0.21
N GLU A 428 24.94 15.66 -1.21
CA GLU A 428 25.95 16.67 -1.56
C GLU A 428 26.10 17.73 -0.46
N LYS A 429 25.01 18.08 0.25
CA LYS A 429 25.02 19.02 1.36
C LYS A 429 25.57 18.41 2.65
N ASP A 430 25.21 17.19 2.96
CA ASP A 430 25.69 16.47 4.14
C ASP A 430 25.78 14.95 3.84
N PRO A 431 26.97 14.43 3.51
CA PRO A 431 27.18 13.00 3.28
C PRO A 431 26.94 12.12 4.50
N GLU A 432 26.88 12.69 5.71
CA GLU A 432 26.65 11.97 6.98
C GLU A 432 25.15 11.87 7.33
N LEU A 433 24.24 12.15 6.40
CA LEU A 433 22.79 11.97 6.60
C LEU A 433 22.35 10.51 6.63
N ILE A 434 23.16 9.59 6.03
CA ILE A 434 22.85 8.17 5.87
C ILE A 434 23.91 7.31 6.54
#